data_280532f61897635fd436af3f4311b3c6
#
_entry.id   280532f61897635fd436af3f4311b3c6
#
_cell.length_a   1.000
_cell.length_b   1.000
_cell.length_c   1.000
_cell.angle_alpha   90.00
_cell.angle_beta   90.00
_cell.angle_gamma   90.00
#
_symmetry.space_group_name_H-M   'P 1'
#
loop_
_entity.id
_entity.type
_entity.pdbx_description
1 polymer ?
#
loop_
_entity_poly.entity_id
_entity_poly.type
_entity_poly.pdbx_seq_one_letter_code
_entity_poly.pdbx_strand_id
1 'polypeptide(L)'
;MPAEKTDCYAKFQAYMGGDPWLNTKELSAPFSAKKPAVIGVQFMGDLFHESITNEQIAAVFGVMAATPQHQYVVLTKRPKRALQWFEWMSAWAKASGIKDYEVRISLAQLDNLIDRRHHVVYPEWPLPNVIICASVENQKAADERMPLLLQIPARWRGVSVEPMLSGINIGPWLLDEDGLDVDGGWPQNHDGLDLAICGAETGPGKRNFKDEWALDLRDQCKIAGVPYFFKKDGSGNGSLCGVEYQEWI
;
A
#
# COMPACT_ATOMS: atom_id res chain seq x y z
N MET A 1 9.05 -17.40 11.25
CA MET A 1 10.36 -17.32 10.57
C MET A 1 10.43 -16.00 9.86
N PRO A 2 11.38 -15.11 10.10
CA PRO A 2 11.46 -13.85 9.38
C PRO A 2 11.73 -14.14 7.91
N ALA A 3 10.87 -13.61 7.03
CA ALA A 3 11.11 -13.63 5.58
C ALA A 3 12.38 -12.83 5.30
N GLU A 4 13.38 -13.45 4.69
CA GLU A 4 14.53 -12.74 4.16
C GLU A 4 14.04 -11.64 3.21
N LYS A 5 14.40 -10.39 3.54
CA LYS A 5 14.12 -9.22 2.70
C LYS A 5 14.83 -9.40 1.35
N THR A 6 14.12 -9.93 0.38
CA THR A 6 14.53 -9.80 -1.01
C THR A 6 13.94 -8.50 -1.51
N ASP A 7 14.78 -7.45 -1.56
CA ASP A 7 14.46 -6.16 -2.14
C ASP A 7 14.24 -6.30 -3.67
N CYS A 8 13.08 -6.83 -4.05
CA CYS A 8 12.58 -6.71 -5.41
C CYS A 8 11.86 -5.38 -5.54
N TYR A 9 12.62 -4.31 -5.71
CA TYR A 9 12.06 -3.02 -6.06
C TYR A 9 11.62 -3.05 -7.53
N ALA A 10 10.33 -2.99 -7.79
CA ALA A 10 9.85 -2.46 -9.05
C ALA A 10 10.27 -0.98 -9.12
N LYS A 11 11.46 -0.72 -9.67
CA LYS A 11 12.00 0.63 -9.80
C LYS A 11 11.26 1.33 -10.93
N PHE A 12 10.20 2.03 -10.58
CA PHE A 12 9.76 3.13 -11.41
C PHE A 12 10.76 4.27 -11.16
N GLN A 13 11.64 4.51 -12.10
CA GLN A 13 12.51 5.68 -12.05
C GLN A 13 11.65 6.92 -12.31
N ALA A 14 11.27 7.63 -11.28
CA ALA A 14 11.03 9.05 -11.42
C ALA A 14 12.38 9.67 -11.77
N TYR A 15 12.56 10.03 -13.02
CA TYR A 15 13.72 10.82 -13.45
C TYR A 15 13.65 12.15 -12.71
N MET A 16 14.75 12.59 -12.13
CA MET A 16 14.82 13.91 -11.50
C MET A 16 14.44 14.97 -12.53
N GLY A 17 13.17 15.46 -12.45
CA GLY A 17 12.65 16.54 -13.29
C GLY A 17 11.80 16.14 -14.50
N GLY A 18 11.37 14.87 -14.66
CA GLY A 18 10.46 14.41 -15.72
C GLY A 18 9.19 13.76 -15.18
N ASP A 19 8.15 13.63 -16.01
CA ASP A 19 6.96 12.86 -15.68
C ASP A 19 7.31 11.39 -15.44
N PRO A 20 6.72 10.73 -14.43
CA PRO A 20 6.90 9.31 -14.19
C PRO A 20 6.39 8.50 -15.38
N TRP A 21 7.11 7.44 -15.73
CA TRP A 21 6.76 6.53 -16.80
C TRP A 21 6.83 5.08 -16.34
N LEU A 22 6.07 4.20 -17.00
CA LEU A 22 6.04 2.78 -16.67
C LEU A 22 7.24 2.06 -17.29
N ASN A 23 8.12 1.47 -16.45
CA ASN A 23 9.18 0.58 -16.91
C ASN A 23 8.65 -0.85 -17.07
N THR A 24 8.32 -1.24 -18.29
CA THR A 24 7.73 -2.57 -18.58
C THR A 24 8.67 -3.74 -18.23
N LYS A 25 9.99 -3.52 -18.22
CA LYS A 25 10.96 -4.55 -17.83
C LYS A 25 10.82 -4.92 -16.34
N GLU A 26 10.52 -3.95 -15.50
CA GLU A 26 10.34 -4.15 -14.06
C GLU A 26 9.01 -4.84 -13.74
N LEU A 27 8.01 -4.77 -14.61
CA LEU A 27 6.75 -5.51 -14.44
C LEU A 27 6.95 -7.02 -14.39
N SER A 28 8.00 -7.54 -15.00
CA SER A 28 8.30 -8.97 -14.99
C SER A 28 9.10 -9.44 -13.78
N ALA A 29 9.65 -8.53 -12.96
CA ALA A 29 10.50 -8.88 -11.82
C ALA A 29 9.80 -9.78 -10.77
N PRO A 30 8.54 -9.55 -10.37
CA PRO A 30 7.85 -10.40 -9.40
C PRO A 30 7.71 -11.86 -9.85
N PHE A 31 7.57 -12.11 -11.15
CA PHE A 31 7.48 -13.49 -11.68
C PHE A 31 8.76 -14.27 -11.52
N SER A 32 9.90 -13.61 -11.40
CA SER A 32 11.21 -14.22 -11.24
C SER A 32 11.54 -14.56 -9.78
N ALA A 33 10.82 -13.96 -8.83
CA ALA A 33 11.01 -14.18 -7.41
C ALA A 33 10.42 -15.54 -7.00
N LYS A 34 11.29 -16.49 -6.63
CA LYS A 34 10.88 -17.87 -6.29
C LYS A 34 10.28 -18.03 -4.89
N LYS A 35 10.58 -17.12 -3.98
CA LYS A 35 10.09 -17.14 -2.60
C LYS A 35 9.02 -16.06 -2.42
N PRO A 36 8.01 -16.28 -1.56
CA PRO A 36 7.09 -15.23 -1.14
C PRO A 36 7.86 -14.01 -0.61
N ALA A 37 7.41 -12.83 -0.99
CA ALA A 37 8.03 -11.58 -0.60
C ALA A 37 6.98 -10.48 -0.38
N VAL A 38 7.30 -9.51 0.46
CA VAL A 38 6.57 -8.24 0.55
C VAL A 38 7.23 -7.26 -0.43
N ILE A 39 6.47 -6.82 -1.41
CA ILE A 39 6.96 -5.97 -2.51
C ILE A 39 6.35 -4.57 -2.38
N GLY A 40 7.21 -3.58 -2.16
CA GLY A 40 6.82 -2.18 -2.21
C GLY A 40 6.65 -1.68 -3.64
N VAL A 41 5.48 -1.16 -3.96
CA VAL A 41 5.15 -0.65 -5.29
C VAL A 41 5.29 0.86 -5.30
N GLN A 42 6.15 1.39 -6.17
CA GLN A 42 6.32 2.83 -6.37
C GLN A 42 6.78 3.63 -5.13
N PHE A 43 7.60 3.07 -4.27
CA PHE A 43 8.11 3.77 -3.09
C PHE A 43 8.94 5.03 -3.41
N MET A 44 9.51 5.12 -4.61
CA MET A 44 10.26 6.28 -5.10
C MET A 44 9.45 7.19 -6.04
N GLY A 45 8.22 6.79 -6.35
CA GLY A 45 7.28 7.52 -7.19
C GLY A 45 5.88 7.46 -6.61
N ASP A 46 4.87 7.49 -7.46
CA ASP A 46 3.47 7.31 -7.07
C ASP A 46 2.72 6.64 -8.23
N LEU A 47 2.18 5.44 -8.00
CA LEU A 47 1.44 4.69 -9.02
C LEU A 47 0.22 5.47 -9.54
N PHE A 48 -0.35 6.33 -8.69
CA PHE A 48 -1.51 7.16 -9.04
C PHE A 48 -1.13 8.59 -9.47
N HIS A 49 0.10 8.76 -10.02
CA HIS A 49 0.48 10.02 -10.64
C HIS A 49 -0.38 10.28 -11.89
N GLU A 50 -0.68 11.56 -12.19
CA GLU A 50 -1.58 11.94 -13.29
C GLU A 50 -1.05 11.52 -14.67
N SER A 51 0.27 11.40 -14.83
CA SER A 51 0.89 10.93 -16.08
C SER A 51 0.79 9.41 -16.29
N ILE A 52 0.42 8.64 -15.28
CA ILE A 52 0.21 7.19 -15.40
C ILE A 52 -1.24 6.93 -15.81
N THR A 53 -1.42 6.27 -16.95
CA THR A 53 -2.78 6.00 -17.46
C THR A 53 -3.51 4.93 -16.65
N ASN A 54 -4.83 4.89 -16.75
CA ASN A 54 -5.64 3.88 -16.06
C ASN A 54 -5.23 2.46 -16.46
N GLU A 55 -4.92 2.26 -17.73
CA GLU A 55 -4.50 0.97 -18.30
C GLU A 55 -3.14 0.54 -17.76
N GLN A 56 -2.21 1.49 -17.60
CA GLN A 56 -0.90 1.21 -16.99
C GLN A 56 -1.02 0.81 -15.51
N ILE A 57 -1.89 1.50 -14.75
CA ILE A 57 -2.20 1.11 -13.38
C ILE A 57 -2.82 -0.30 -13.36
N ALA A 58 -3.78 -0.57 -14.26
CA ALA A 58 -4.42 -1.87 -14.37
C ALA A 58 -3.40 -2.98 -14.68
N ALA A 59 -2.41 -2.73 -15.55
CA ALA A 59 -1.35 -3.69 -15.84
C ALA A 59 -0.49 -4.02 -14.59
N VAL A 60 -0.20 -3.03 -13.74
CA VAL A 60 0.50 -3.26 -12.46
C VAL A 60 -0.34 -4.14 -11.55
N PHE A 61 -1.65 -3.88 -11.44
CA PHE A 61 -2.57 -4.76 -10.69
C PHE A 61 -2.67 -6.16 -11.32
N GLY A 62 -2.51 -6.27 -12.65
CA GLY A 62 -2.39 -7.54 -13.36
C GLY A 62 -1.19 -8.37 -12.90
N VAL A 63 -0.03 -7.73 -12.67
CA VAL A 63 1.13 -8.41 -12.07
C VAL A 63 0.82 -8.94 -10.69
N MET A 64 0.16 -8.12 -9.84
CA MET A 64 -0.21 -8.52 -8.48
C MET A 64 -1.19 -9.70 -8.48
N ALA A 65 -2.16 -9.68 -9.39
CA ALA A 65 -3.12 -10.78 -9.58
C ALA A 65 -2.45 -12.06 -10.07
N ALA A 66 -1.45 -11.94 -10.96
CA ALA A 66 -0.74 -13.06 -11.55
C ALA A 66 0.36 -13.67 -10.65
N THR A 67 0.67 -13.00 -9.53
CA THR A 67 1.72 -13.43 -8.58
C THR A 67 1.21 -13.42 -7.13
N PRO A 68 0.16 -14.21 -6.84
CA PRO A 68 -0.54 -14.21 -5.55
C PRO A 68 0.32 -14.70 -4.37
N GLN A 69 1.48 -15.32 -4.64
CA GLN A 69 2.44 -15.71 -3.60
C GLN A 69 3.15 -14.54 -2.95
N HIS A 70 3.11 -13.34 -3.56
CA HIS A 70 3.69 -12.12 -3.02
C HIS A 70 2.62 -11.24 -2.40
N GLN A 71 2.99 -10.46 -1.41
CA GLN A 71 2.19 -9.39 -0.85
C GLN A 71 2.69 -8.04 -1.39
N TYR A 72 1.77 -7.15 -1.74
CA TYR A 72 2.11 -5.86 -2.34
C TYR A 72 1.66 -4.70 -1.46
N VAL A 73 2.56 -3.75 -1.22
CA VAL A 73 2.26 -2.49 -0.54
C VAL A 73 2.33 -1.38 -1.57
N VAL A 74 1.19 -0.79 -1.89
CA VAL A 74 1.08 0.34 -2.82
C VAL A 74 0.99 1.62 -2.02
N LEU A 75 2.06 2.43 -2.06
CA LEU A 75 2.07 3.74 -1.39
C LEU A 75 1.60 4.83 -2.34
N THR A 76 0.75 5.74 -1.83
CA THR A 76 0.32 6.91 -2.58
C THR A 76 0.15 8.15 -1.70
N LYS A 77 0.46 9.31 -2.27
CA LYS A 77 0.07 10.63 -1.74
C LYS A 77 -1.18 11.17 -2.45
N ARG A 78 -1.77 10.38 -3.35
CA ARG A 78 -2.89 10.74 -4.21
C ARG A 78 -4.09 9.80 -4.03
N PRO A 79 -4.63 9.63 -2.80
CA PRO A 79 -5.75 8.70 -2.57
C PRO A 79 -7.00 9.09 -3.38
N LYS A 80 -7.20 10.38 -3.68
CA LYS A 80 -8.27 10.83 -4.57
C LYS A 80 -8.15 10.23 -5.98
N ARG A 81 -6.95 10.23 -6.55
CA ARG A 81 -6.70 9.65 -7.88
C ARG A 81 -6.80 8.12 -7.84
N ALA A 82 -6.36 7.50 -6.72
CA ALA A 82 -6.55 6.08 -6.50
C ALA A 82 -8.04 5.72 -6.47
N LEU A 83 -8.85 6.42 -5.68
CA LEU A 83 -10.30 6.21 -5.63
C LEU A 83 -10.94 6.33 -7.02
N GLN A 84 -10.62 7.36 -7.79
CA GLN A 84 -11.10 7.54 -9.16
C GLN A 84 -10.71 6.37 -10.08
N TRP A 85 -9.54 5.79 -9.89
CA TRP A 85 -9.13 4.62 -10.66
C TRP A 85 -9.96 3.37 -10.28
N PHE A 86 -10.20 3.14 -9.00
CA PHE A 86 -11.06 2.04 -8.55
C PHE A 86 -12.50 2.20 -9.05
N GLU A 87 -13.03 3.43 -9.05
CA GLU A 87 -14.36 3.74 -9.63
C GLU A 87 -14.39 3.43 -11.14
N TRP A 88 -13.34 3.81 -11.87
CA TRP A 88 -13.20 3.51 -13.30
C TRP A 88 -13.19 2.00 -13.55
N MET A 89 -12.43 1.21 -12.77
CA MET A 89 -12.40 -0.25 -12.85
C MET A 89 -13.77 -0.86 -12.56
N SER A 90 -14.44 -0.42 -11.51
CA SER A 90 -15.75 -0.92 -11.11
C SER A 90 -16.83 -0.60 -12.14
N ALA A 91 -16.76 0.57 -12.79
CA ALA A 91 -17.69 0.93 -13.87
C ALA A 91 -17.56 -0.04 -15.05
N TRP A 92 -16.36 -0.43 -15.43
CA TRP A 92 -16.11 -1.43 -16.48
C TRP A 92 -16.61 -2.81 -16.09
N ALA A 93 -16.30 -3.25 -14.87
CA ALA A 93 -16.76 -4.54 -14.34
C ALA A 93 -18.28 -4.63 -14.34
N LYS A 94 -18.95 -3.60 -13.84
CA LYS A 94 -20.41 -3.52 -13.81
C LYS A 94 -21.02 -3.56 -15.22
N ALA A 95 -20.41 -2.87 -16.18
CA ALA A 95 -20.87 -2.85 -17.56
C ALA A 95 -20.72 -4.23 -18.24
N SER A 96 -19.73 -5.03 -17.85
CA SER A 96 -19.50 -6.37 -18.43
C SER A 96 -20.47 -7.43 -17.90
N GLY A 97 -21.02 -7.26 -16.70
CA GLY A 97 -21.83 -8.28 -16.01
C GLY A 97 -21.08 -9.57 -15.61
N ILE A 98 -19.74 -9.56 -15.69
CA ILE A 98 -18.89 -10.73 -15.41
C ILE A 98 -18.27 -10.57 -14.00
N LYS A 99 -18.37 -11.61 -13.17
CA LYS A 99 -17.73 -11.62 -11.84
C LYS A 99 -16.21 -11.51 -11.99
N ASP A 100 -15.59 -10.75 -11.07
CA ASP A 100 -14.14 -10.49 -11.01
C ASP A 100 -13.56 -9.98 -12.36
N TYR A 101 -14.34 -9.16 -13.07
CA TYR A 101 -13.93 -8.62 -14.37
C TYR A 101 -12.76 -7.65 -14.25
N GLU A 102 -12.60 -6.99 -13.10
CA GLU A 102 -11.47 -6.14 -12.75
C GLU A 102 -10.14 -6.89 -12.90
N VAL A 103 -10.08 -8.14 -12.43
CA VAL A 103 -8.90 -8.99 -12.58
C VAL A 103 -8.65 -9.30 -14.05
N ARG A 104 -9.70 -9.57 -14.82
CA ARG A 104 -9.60 -9.86 -16.28
C ARG A 104 -9.07 -8.65 -17.04
N ILE A 105 -9.57 -7.45 -16.74
CA ILE A 105 -9.06 -6.19 -17.32
C ILE A 105 -7.59 -6.03 -16.97
N SER A 106 -7.23 -6.19 -15.69
CA SER A 106 -5.86 -6.02 -15.22
C SER A 106 -4.89 -6.96 -15.92
N LEU A 107 -5.25 -8.23 -16.08
CA LEU A 107 -4.44 -9.22 -16.80
C LEU A 107 -4.36 -8.90 -18.30
N ALA A 108 -5.46 -8.48 -18.93
CA ALA A 108 -5.44 -8.10 -20.33
C ALA A 108 -4.53 -6.90 -20.60
N GLN A 109 -4.52 -5.90 -19.71
CA GLN A 109 -3.61 -4.76 -19.81
C GLN A 109 -2.14 -5.19 -19.58
N LEU A 110 -1.89 -6.13 -18.67
CA LEU A 110 -0.56 -6.71 -18.49
C LEU A 110 -0.09 -7.44 -19.76
N ASP A 111 -0.94 -8.28 -20.37
CA ASP A 111 -0.61 -9.03 -21.58
C ASP A 111 -0.32 -8.11 -22.79
N ASN A 112 -0.90 -6.90 -22.82
CA ASN A 112 -0.59 -5.88 -23.83
C ASN A 112 0.81 -5.27 -23.67
N LEU A 113 1.38 -5.31 -22.45
CA LEU A 113 2.66 -4.68 -22.14
C LEU A 113 3.83 -5.65 -22.09
N ILE A 114 3.57 -6.91 -21.72
CA ILE A 114 4.57 -7.96 -21.65
C ILE A 114 4.06 -9.22 -22.38
N ASP A 115 4.89 -9.80 -23.24
CA ASP A 115 4.55 -11.01 -23.97
C ASP A 115 4.63 -12.23 -23.02
N ARG A 116 3.63 -12.37 -22.16
CA ARG A 116 3.46 -13.50 -21.26
C ARG A 116 1.99 -13.89 -21.15
N ARG A 117 1.66 -15.10 -21.60
CA ARG A 117 0.36 -15.69 -21.31
C ARG A 117 0.39 -16.31 -19.92
N HIS A 118 -0.41 -15.75 -19.01
CA HIS A 118 -0.51 -16.25 -17.65
C HIS A 118 -1.68 -17.23 -17.55
N HIS A 119 -1.39 -18.46 -17.15
CA HIS A 119 -2.42 -19.38 -16.65
C HIS A 119 -2.75 -18.96 -15.22
N VAL A 120 -3.72 -18.08 -15.06
CA VAL A 120 -4.10 -17.56 -13.75
C VAL A 120 -5.40 -18.17 -13.29
N VAL A 121 -5.38 -18.69 -12.07
CA VAL A 121 -6.61 -18.78 -11.28
C VAL A 121 -6.96 -17.35 -10.95
N TYR A 122 -8.12 -16.88 -11.41
CA TYR A 122 -8.54 -15.49 -11.16
C TYR A 122 -8.76 -15.31 -9.66
N PRO A 123 -7.94 -14.49 -8.97
CA PRO A 123 -8.17 -14.19 -7.57
C PRO A 123 -9.45 -13.37 -7.42
N GLU A 124 -9.97 -13.32 -6.21
CA GLU A 124 -11.09 -12.43 -5.88
C GLU A 124 -10.68 -10.97 -5.99
N TRP A 125 -11.65 -10.11 -6.29
CA TRP A 125 -11.48 -8.67 -6.26
C TRP A 125 -12.27 -8.08 -5.07
N PRO A 126 -11.69 -7.17 -4.29
CA PRO A 126 -10.33 -6.63 -4.36
C PRO A 126 -9.25 -7.68 -4.09
N LEU A 127 -8.06 -7.50 -4.70
CA LEU A 127 -6.96 -8.47 -4.59
C LEU A 127 -6.55 -8.70 -3.13
N PRO A 128 -6.57 -9.95 -2.63
CA PRO A 128 -6.32 -10.25 -1.22
C PRO A 128 -4.85 -10.05 -0.78
N ASN A 129 -3.94 -9.99 -1.74
CA ASN A 129 -2.50 -9.80 -1.52
C ASN A 129 -2.03 -8.35 -1.72
N VAL A 130 -2.96 -7.38 -1.77
CA VAL A 130 -2.65 -5.96 -2.01
C VAL A 130 -3.10 -5.10 -0.85
N ILE A 131 -2.18 -4.30 -0.33
CA ILE A 131 -2.41 -3.28 0.69
C ILE A 131 -2.28 -1.91 0.02
N ILE A 132 -3.33 -1.09 0.07
CA ILE A 132 -3.26 0.30 -0.37
C ILE A 132 -2.95 1.18 0.83
N CYS A 133 -1.83 1.88 0.79
CA CYS A 133 -1.39 2.76 1.86
C CYS A 133 -1.34 4.21 1.42
N ALA A 134 -1.90 5.12 2.22
CA ALA A 134 -1.65 6.54 2.04
C ALA A 134 -0.41 6.96 2.85
N SER A 135 0.52 7.66 2.19
CA SER A 135 1.60 8.34 2.90
C SER A 135 1.07 9.60 3.57
N VAL A 136 1.42 9.81 4.84
CA VAL A 136 1.11 11.03 5.59
C VAL A 136 2.34 11.46 6.39
N GLU A 137 2.64 12.74 6.40
CA GLU A 137 3.83 13.29 7.07
C GLU A 137 3.47 14.03 8.36
N ASN A 138 2.23 14.46 8.50
CA ASN A 138 1.69 15.27 9.59
C ASN A 138 0.16 15.16 9.63
N GLN A 139 -0.46 15.75 10.68
CA GLN A 139 -1.91 15.70 10.88
C GLN A 139 -2.70 16.24 9.68
N LYS A 140 -2.28 17.36 9.11
CA LYS A 140 -2.97 17.95 7.95
C LYS A 140 -3.04 16.97 6.78
N ALA A 141 -1.94 16.29 6.47
CA ALA A 141 -1.90 15.28 5.40
C ALA A 141 -2.79 14.07 5.75
N ALA A 142 -2.86 13.68 7.03
CA ALA A 142 -3.75 12.63 7.49
C ALA A 142 -5.23 13.02 7.30
N ASP A 143 -5.62 14.22 7.78
CA ASP A 143 -6.99 14.73 7.66
C ASP A 143 -7.47 14.82 6.20
N GLU A 144 -6.56 15.17 5.28
CA GLU A 144 -6.87 15.27 3.85
C GLU A 144 -6.94 13.89 3.16
N ARG A 145 -6.10 12.93 3.56
CA ARG A 145 -5.89 11.68 2.79
C ARG A 145 -6.63 10.49 3.35
N MET A 146 -6.78 10.37 4.67
CA MET A 146 -7.42 9.20 5.29
C MET A 146 -8.88 9.03 4.90
N PRO A 147 -9.74 10.07 4.90
CA PRO A 147 -11.13 9.91 4.49
C PRO A 147 -11.31 9.42 3.03
N LEU A 148 -10.33 9.73 2.18
CA LEU A 148 -10.34 9.27 0.78
C LEU A 148 -9.81 7.83 0.67
N LEU A 149 -8.80 7.47 1.46
CA LEU A 149 -8.26 6.11 1.51
C LEU A 149 -9.33 5.11 1.95
N LEU A 150 -10.09 5.45 2.99
CA LEU A 150 -11.13 4.56 3.52
C LEU A 150 -12.29 4.31 2.55
N GLN A 151 -12.48 5.17 1.55
CA GLN A 151 -13.45 4.96 0.48
C GLN A 151 -12.94 4.03 -0.64
N ILE A 152 -11.64 3.73 -0.68
CA ILE A 152 -11.07 2.84 -1.70
C ILE A 152 -11.50 1.41 -1.41
N PRO A 153 -12.13 0.70 -2.37
CA PRO A 153 -12.53 -0.70 -2.20
C PRO A 153 -11.32 -1.64 -2.32
N ALA A 154 -10.40 -1.54 -1.35
CA ALA A 154 -9.24 -2.41 -1.21
C ALA A 154 -9.49 -3.47 -0.13
N ARG A 155 -8.84 -4.63 -0.23
CA ARG A 155 -8.88 -5.66 0.81
C ARG A 155 -8.23 -5.19 2.09
N TRP A 156 -7.09 -4.48 1.97
CA TRP A 156 -6.32 -3.97 3.08
C TRP A 156 -5.98 -2.50 2.83
N ARG A 157 -6.16 -1.67 3.85
CA ARG A 157 -5.87 -0.23 3.83
C ARG A 157 -4.93 0.12 4.95
N GLY A 158 -3.84 0.82 4.63
CA GLY A 158 -2.84 1.19 5.62
C GLY A 158 -2.47 2.65 5.58
N VAL A 159 -1.83 3.10 6.62
CA VAL A 159 -1.18 4.41 6.68
C VAL A 159 0.33 4.24 6.74
N SER A 160 1.07 5.02 5.94
CA SER A 160 2.53 5.12 6.03
C SER A 160 2.90 6.52 6.51
N VAL A 161 3.25 6.61 7.79
CA VAL A 161 3.73 7.83 8.43
C VAL A 161 5.25 7.90 8.24
N GLU A 162 5.67 8.13 6.99
CA GLU A 162 7.08 8.18 6.61
C GLU A 162 7.32 9.21 5.48
N PRO A 163 8.14 10.27 5.76
CA PRO A 163 8.75 10.57 7.04
C PRO A 163 7.75 11.17 8.05
N MET A 164 7.82 10.71 9.29
CA MET A 164 7.04 11.31 10.37
C MET A 164 7.65 12.64 10.80
N LEU A 165 6.92 13.73 10.60
CA LEU A 165 7.40 15.10 10.84
C LEU A 165 6.78 15.77 12.06
N SER A 166 5.72 15.20 12.60
CA SER A 166 5.04 15.62 13.83
C SER A 166 4.29 14.44 14.44
N GLY A 167 3.83 14.57 15.67
CA GLY A 167 2.79 13.68 16.22
C GLY A 167 1.54 13.71 15.35
N ILE A 168 0.87 12.56 15.21
CA ILE A 168 -0.33 12.37 14.39
C ILE A 168 -1.34 11.56 15.20
N ASN A 169 -2.56 12.05 15.27
CA ASN A 169 -3.69 11.28 15.79
C ASN A 169 -4.40 10.57 14.62
N ILE A 170 -4.30 9.25 14.57
CA ILE A 170 -5.01 8.42 13.58
C ILE A 170 -6.19 7.67 14.19
N GLY A 171 -6.47 7.86 15.48
CA GLY A 171 -7.55 7.21 16.20
C GLY A 171 -8.91 7.23 15.49
N PRO A 172 -9.34 8.35 14.88
CA PRO A 172 -10.62 8.41 14.16
C PRO A 172 -10.74 7.46 12.95
N TRP A 173 -9.63 6.91 12.47
CA TRP A 173 -9.59 6.03 11.29
C TRP A 173 -9.16 4.60 11.60
N LEU A 174 -8.90 4.29 12.88
CA LEU A 174 -8.50 2.94 13.31
C LEU A 174 -9.70 2.04 13.62
N LEU A 175 -10.82 2.63 14.01
CA LEU A 175 -12.02 1.92 14.44
C LEU A 175 -13.17 2.25 13.48
N ASP A 176 -14.04 1.29 13.21
CA ASP A 176 -15.35 1.55 12.64
C ASP A 176 -16.27 2.28 13.65
N GLU A 177 -17.36 2.86 13.17
CA GLU A 177 -18.30 3.61 14.02
C GLU A 177 -18.91 2.76 15.15
N ASP A 178 -18.93 1.44 15.02
CA ASP A 178 -19.49 0.47 15.97
C ASP A 178 -18.45 -0.08 16.98
N GLY A 179 -17.16 0.20 16.75
CA GLY A 179 -16.08 0.22 17.77
C GLY A 179 -15.68 -1.09 18.42
N LEU A 180 -16.28 -2.24 18.15
CA LEU A 180 -15.90 -3.52 18.73
C LEU A 180 -16.46 -4.70 17.92
N ASP A 181 -15.58 -5.51 17.38
CA ASP A 181 -15.94 -6.87 17.05
C ASP A 181 -15.92 -7.72 18.34
N VAL A 182 -17.10 -8.19 18.77
CA VAL A 182 -17.29 -8.93 20.03
C VAL A 182 -16.72 -10.36 20.01
N ASP A 183 -16.23 -10.84 18.88
CA ASP A 183 -15.81 -12.24 18.71
C ASP A 183 -14.29 -12.45 18.57
N GLY A 184 -13.48 -11.40 18.75
CA GLY A 184 -11.99 -11.51 18.80
C GLY A 184 -11.31 -11.93 17.49
N GLY A 185 -12.03 -11.87 16.36
CA GLY A 185 -11.50 -12.07 15.02
C GLY A 185 -11.46 -10.74 14.27
N TRP A 186 -10.44 -10.54 13.40
CA TRP A 186 -10.38 -9.40 12.52
C TRP A 186 -11.61 -9.39 11.58
N PRO A 187 -12.48 -8.37 11.66
CA PRO A 187 -13.60 -8.28 10.75
C PRO A 187 -13.09 -8.12 9.33
N GLN A 188 -13.54 -8.99 8.46
CA GLN A 188 -13.11 -9.06 7.05
C GLN A 188 -13.54 -7.84 6.21
N ASN A 189 -14.33 -6.90 6.79
CA ASN A 189 -14.94 -5.76 6.12
C ASN A 189 -15.12 -4.56 7.07
N HIS A 190 -14.14 -4.23 7.92
CA HIS A 190 -14.25 -3.00 8.72
C HIS A 190 -13.89 -1.76 7.89
N ASP A 191 -14.46 -0.61 8.26
CA ASP A 191 -14.24 0.65 7.54
C ASP A 191 -12.96 1.40 7.98
N GLY A 192 -12.13 0.81 8.85
CA GLY A 192 -10.92 1.39 9.40
C GLY A 192 -9.62 1.02 8.66
N LEU A 193 -8.50 1.38 9.30
CA LEU A 193 -7.15 1.04 8.84
C LEU A 193 -6.75 -0.35 9.35
N ASP A 194 -6.07 -1.10 8.50
CA ASP A 194 -5.57 -2.46 8.76
C ASP A 194 -4.09 -2.49 9.16
N LEU A 195 -3.32 -1.42 8.89
CA LEU A 195 -1.88 -1.37 9.10
C LEU A 195 -1.40 0.06 9.28
N ALA A 196 -0.51 0.29 10.24
CA ALA A 196 0.25 1.52 10.36
C ALA A 196 1.76 1.26 10.22
N ILE A 197 2.40 1.96 9.29
CA ILE A 197 3.85 1.95 9.09
C ILE A 197 4.40 3.30 9.55
N CYS A 198 5.48 3.29 10.33
CA CYS A 198 6.11 4.51 10.82
C CYS A 198 7.61 4.51 10.52
N GLY A 199 8.14 5.67 10.18
CA GLY A 199 9.58 5.83 9.99
C GLY A 199 10.03 7.27 9.89
N ALA A 200 11.29 7.49 10.26
CA ALA A 200 11.96 8.77 10.15
C ALA A 200 12.54 9.00 8.75
N GLU A 201 12.76 10.29 8.43
CA GLU A 201 13.60 10.67 7.30
C GLU A 201 15.07 10.33 7.58
N THR A 202 15.78 9.85 6.58
CA THR A 202 17.19 9.51 6.67
C THR A 202 18.00 10.24 5.60
N GLY A 203 19.31 10.38 5.82
CA GLY A 203 20.22 11.02 4.88
C GLY A 203 20.59 12.46 5.27
N PRO A 204 21.41 13.13 4.44
CA PRO A 204 21.81 14.51 4.66
C PRO A 204 20.60 15.46 4.66
N GLY A 205 20.56 16.38 5.63
CA GLY A 205 19.46 17.35 5.74
C GLY A 205 18.13 16.79 6.25
N LYS A 206 18.12 15.56 6.81
CA LYS A 206 16.93 14.95 7.41
C LYS A 206 16.31 15.89 8.46
N ARG A 207 14.98 15.95 8.45
CA ARG A 207 14.20 16.70 9.43
C ARG A 207 14.15 15.97 10.76
N ASN A 208 13.84 16.72 11.83
CA ASN A 208 13.79 16.15 13.17
C ASN A 208 12.68 15.08 13.28
N PHE A 209 13.02 14.01 13.98
CA PHE A 209 12.12 12.95 14.37
C PHE A 209 12.20 12.80 15.89
N LYS A 210 11.07 12.51 16.53
CA LYS A 210 10.99 12.27 17.96
C LYS A 210 10.38 10.91 18.22
N ASP A 211 11.05 10.12 19.05
CA ASP A 211 10.58 8.79 19.41
C ASP A 211 9.20 8.81 20.08
N GLU A 212 8.89 9.90 20.83
CA GLU A 212 7.60 10.07 21.49
C GLU A 212 6.43 10.06 20.49
N TRP A 213 6.63 10.61 19.29
CA TRP A 213 5.59 10.62 18.25
C TRP A 213 5.30 9.21 17.73
N ALA A 214 6.34 8.42 17.54
CA ALA A 214 6.22 7.04 17.06
C ALA A 214 5.65 6.11 18.15
N LEU A 215 6.01 6.36 19.41
CA LEU A 215 5.44 5.65 20.57
C LEU A 215 3.95 5.95 20.74
N ASP A 216 3.54 7.21 20.60
CA ASP A 216 2.14 7.61 20.65
C ASP A 216 1.34 6.93 19.51
N LEU A 217 1.86 6.94 18.28
CA LEU A 217 1.25 6.27 17.14
C LEU A 217 1.10 4.75 17.37
N ARG A 218 2.14 4.12 17.94
CA ARG A 218 2.09 2.71 18.35
C ARG A 218 0.98 2.45 19.36
N ASP A 219 0.85 3.32 20.36
CA ASP A 219 -0.13 3.14 21.43
C ASP A 219 -1.57 3.30 20.90
N GLN A 220 -1.80 4.19 19.96
CA GLN A 220 -3.08 4.29 19.24
C GLN A 220 -3.39 2.98 18.50
N CYS A 221 -2.43 2.45 17.74
CA CYS A 221 -2.59 1.16 17.03
C CYS A 221 -2.86 0.01 18.01
N LYS A 222 -2.12 -0.06 19.12
CA LYS A 222 -2.28 -1.10 20.14
C LYS A 222 -3.66 -1.08 20.78
N ILE A 223 -4.21 0.10 21.06
CA ILE A 223 -5.57 0.24 21.63
C ILE A 223 -6.62 -0.28 20.64
N ALA A 224 -6.45 -0.01 19.36
CA ALA A 224 -7.36 -0.45 18.31
C ALA A 224 -7.07 -1.88 17.80
N GLY A 225 -6.01 -2.54 18.29
CA GLY A 225 -5.59 -3.85 17.81
C GLY A 225 -4.99 -3.85 16.40
N VAL A 226 -4.68 -2.70 15.81
CA VAL A 226 -4.12 -2.58 14.45
C VAL A 226 -2.61 -2.84 14.46
N PRO A 227 -2.08 -3.70 13.58
CA PRO A 227 -0.66 -3.94 13.43
C PRO A 227 0.15 -2.66 13.21
N TYR A 228 1.25 -2.55 13.95
CA TYR A 228 2.18 -1.43 13.88
C TYR A 228 3.57 -1.88 13.43
N PHE A 229 4.07 -1.29 12.34
CA PHE A 229 5.39 -1.57 11.80
C PHE A 229 6.29 -0.34 11.92
N PHE A 230 7.32 -0.42 12.77
CA PHE A 230 8.36 0.61 12.85
C PHE A 230 9.50 0.29 11.90
N LYS A 231 9.70 1.11 10.89
CA LYS A 231 10.67 0.86 9.82
C LYS A 231 12.07 1.29 10.21
N LYS A 232 12.22 2.52 10.73
CA LYS A 232 13.52 3.08 11.13
C LYS A 232 13.38 4.41 11.87
N ASP A 233 14.36 4.67 12.75
CA ASP A 233 14.59 5.98 13.35
C ASP A 233 15.38 6.93 12.43
N GLY A 234 15.65 8.15 12.90
CA GLY A 234 16.46 9.14 12.18
C GLY A 234 17.92 8.73 11.94
N SER A 235 18.43 7.71 12.62
CA SER A 235 19.78 7.13 12.44
C SER A 235 19.77 5.93 11.50
N GLY A 236 18.58 5.46 11.11
CA GLY A 236 18.40 4.30 10.24
C GLY A 236 18.24 2.97 11.00
N ASN A 237 18.10 3.00 12.35
CA ASN A 237 17.88 1.81 13.13
C ASN A 237 16.43 1.36 13.07
N GLY A 238 16.18 0.06 12.91
CA GLY A 238 14.84 -0.54 12.86
C GLY A 238 14.21 -0.81 14.24
N SER A 239 14.75 -0.22 15.31
CA SER A 239 14.21 -0.33 16.68
C SER A 239 13.82 1.05 17.21
N LEU A 240 12.71 1.09 17.95
CA LEU A 240 12.21 2.29 18.63
C LEU A 240 12.48 2.09 20.13
N CYS A 241 13.32 2.94 20.74
CA CYS A 241 13.76 2.81 22.12
C CYS A 241 14.32 1.40 22.45
N GLY A 242 15.03 0.76 21.50
CA GLY A 242 15.62 -0.56 21.67
C GLY A 242 14.66 -1.74 21.48
N VAL A 243 13.41 -1.50 21.09
CA VAL A 243 12.41 -2.53 20.81
C VAL A 243 12.07 -2.54 19.32
N GLU A 244 12.06 -3.72 18.71
CA GLU A 244 11.58 -3.91 17.34
C GLU A 244 10.05 -4.10 17.33
N TYR A 245 9.37 -3.32 16.49
CA TYR A 245 7.93 -3.42 16.22
C TYR A 245 7.77 -3.78 14.75
N GLN A 246 7.51 -5.05 14.47
CA GLN A 246 7.41 -5.60 13.10
C GLN A 246 6.10 -6.38 12.93
N GLU A 247 5.01 -5.83 13.46
CA GLU A 247 3.70 -6.42 13.30
C GLU A 247 3.23 -6.24 11.84
N TRP A 248 2.58 -7.27 11.32
CA TRP A 248 2.15 -7.32 9.91
C TRP A 248 0.82 -8.05 9.77
N ILE A 249 0.07 -7.79 8.70
CA ILE A 249 -1.20 -8.44 8.33
C ILE A 249 -1.00 -9.66 7.46
#